data_471d309435405bfd5019adc7edee8ec0
#
_entry.id   471d309435405bfd5019adc7edee8ec0
#
_cell.length_a   1.000
_cell.length_b   1.000
_cell.length_c   1.000
_cell.angle_alpha   90.00
_cell.angle_beta   90.00
_cell.angle_gamma   90.00
#
_symmetry.space_group_name_H-M   'P 1'
#
loop_
_entity.id
_entity.type
_entity.pdbx_description
1 polymer ?
#
loop_
_entity_poly.entity_id
_entity_poly.type
_entity_poly.pdbx_seq_one_letter_code
_entity_poly.pdbx_strand_id
1 'polypeptide(L)'
;MSPHTRQPSRRSLLALAALAPTASALLASCSSSATGTPLTSTVTRETVSLDSVRTSLADAVTACDELGAQLLNHLLTQSPGTNALASPLSLALALALVADGATDATTQGYDKLLGVSGQERDQTWSAVQTALNRNDRSLDGFDPGKPPETPLVHVANHVVVVDRKDLTVSQTYLDTVLRWFSAQIEKVPL
;
A
#
# COMPACT_ATOMS: atom_id res chain seq x y z
N MET A 1 -47.90 -19.07 -5.36
CA MET A 1 -47.82 -17.60 -5.36
C MET A 1 -46.37 -17.23 -5.42
N SER A 2 -45.85 -16.87 -6.60
CA SER A 2 -44.45 -16.49 -6.80
C SER A 2 -44.30 -14.98 -6.66
N PRO A 3 -43.31 -14.45 -5.93
CA PRO A 3 -43.09 -13.03 -5.84
C PRO A 3 -42.42 -12.51 -7.13
N HIS A 4 -43.09 -11.61 -7.83
CA HIS A 4 -42.54 -10.88 -8.98
C HIS A 4 -41.49 -9.86 -8.45
N THR A 5 -40.23 -10.12 -8.68
CA THR A 5 -39.17 -9.13 -8.56
C THR A 5 -39.32 -8.08 -9.66
N ARG A 6 -39.74 -6.87 -9.30
CA ARG A 6 -39.77 -5.71 -10.21
C ARG A 6 -38.34 -5.28 -10.50
N GLN A 7 -37.92 -5.46 -11.75
CA GLN A 7 -36.71 -4.81 -12.25
C GLN A 7 -36.88 -3.28 -12.28
N PRO A 8 -35.88 -2.50 -11.81
CA PRO A 8 -35.95 -1.06 -11.89
C PRO A 8 -35.94 -0.59 -13.35
N SER A 9 -36.86 0.33 -13.69
CA SER A 9 -36.98 0.86 -15.04
C SER A 9 -35.80 1.77 -15.41
N ARG A 10 -35.46 1.86 -16.70
CA ARG A 10 -34.39 2.72 -17.21
C ARG A 10 -34.54 4.21 -16.78
N ARG A 11 -35.74 4.65 -16.44
CA ARG A 11 -36.04 5.99 -15.94
C ARG A 11 -35.57 6.19 -14.47
N SER A 12 -35.53 5.12 -13.67
CA SER A 12 -35.01 5.17 -12.28
C SER A 12 -33.48 5.28 -12.24
N LEU A 13 -32.80 4.78 -13.25
CA LEU A 13 -31.33 4.90 -13.35
C LEU A 13 -30.89 6.32 -13.76
N LEU A 14 -31.73 7.02 -14.55
CA LEU A 14 -31.44 8.42 -14.93
C LEU A 14 -31.64 9.42 -13.78
N ALA A 15 -32.49 9.10 -12.81
CA ALA A 15 -32.67 9.94 -11.62
C ALA A 15 -31.50 9.86 -10.64
N LEU A 16 -30.72 8.76 -10.63
CA LEU A 16 -29.48 8.66 -9.84
C LEU A 16 -28.30 9.42 -10.48
N ALA A 17 -28.31 9.62 -11.80
CA ALA A 17 -27.25 10.35 -12.50
C ALA A 17 -27.27 11.86 -12.23
N ALA A 18 -28.39 12.43 -11.74
CA ALA A 18 -28.51 13.85 -11.44
C ALA A 18 -27.92 14.26 -10.08
N LEU A 19 -27.55 13.30 -9.23
CA LEU A 19 -26.86 13.53 -7.94
C LEU A 19 -25.33 13.41 -8.03
N ALA A 20 -24.79 13.14 -9.21
CA ALA A 20 -23.35 12.96 -9.42
C ALA A 20 -22.46 14.22 -9.30
N PRO A 21 -22.92 15.46 -9.50
CA PRO A 21 -22.01 16.60 -9.42
C PRO A 21 -21.59 16.96 -7.98
N THR A 22 -22.29 16.49 -6.94
CA THR A 22 -21.92 16.80 -5.56
C THR A 22 -20.88 15.83 -4.98
N ALA A 23 -20.79 14.62 -5.49
CA ALA A 23 -19.77 13.65 -5.06
C ALA A 23 -18.38 14.00 -5.60
N SER A 24 -18.29 14.60 -6.79
CA SER A 24 -17.02 15.04 -7.38
C SER A 24 -16.39 16.22 -6.62
N ALA A 25 -17.22 17.08 -6.00
CA ALA A 25 -16.74 18.20 -5.20
C ALA A 25 -16.14 17.74 -3.84
N LEU A 26 -16.60 16.62 -3.30
CA LEU A 26 -16.05 16.06 -2.06
C LEU A 26 -14.71 15.34 -2.29
N LEU A 27 -14.48 14.77 -3.46
CA LEU A 27 -13.19 14.19 -3.83
C LEU A 27 -12.15 15.26 -4.16
N ALA A 28 -12.56 16.43 -4.66
CA ALA A 28 -11.66 17.56 -4.90
C ALA A 28 -11.19 18.23 -3.60
N SER A 29 -11.89 18.08 -2.48
CA SER A 29 -11.46 18.63 -1.20
C SER A 29 -10.35 17.80 -0.53
N CYS A 30 -10.11 16.56 -0.99
CA CYS A 30 -8.94 15.78 -0.57
C CYS A 30 -7.65 16.14 -1.35
N SER A 31 -7.76 17.01 -2.36
CA SER A 31 -6.61 17.56 -3.11
C SER A 31 -6.14 18.93 -2.58
N SER A 32 -6.58 19.36 -1.40
CA SER A 32 -5.84 20.40 -0.69
C SER A 32 -4.49 19.80 -0.37
N SER A 33 -3.49 20.15 -1.16
CA SER A 33 -2.08 19.83 -0.96
C SER A 33 -1.76 20.22 0.49
N ALA A 34 -1.77 19.24 1.38
CA ALA A 34 -1.05 19.41 2.62
C ALA A 34 0.38 19.71 2.15
N THR A 35 0.83 20.94 2.31
CA THR A 35 2.17 21.37 1.92
C THR A 35 3.14 20.73 2.90
N GLY A 36 3.39 19.44 2.71
CA GLY A 36 4.39 18.72 3.46
C GLY A 36 5.78 19.19 3.06
N THR A 37 6.70 19.22 4.00
CA THR A 37 8.11 19.46 3.72
C THR A 37 8.75 18.11 3.38
N PRO A 38 9.23 17.90 2.13
CA PRO A 38 9.86 16.66 1.76
C PRO A 38 11.17 16.46 2.54
N LEU A 39 11.37 15.26 3.06
CA LEU A 39 12.63 14.83 3.62
C LEU A 39 13.42 14.13 2.52
N THR A 40 14.67 14.54 2.33
CA THR A 40 15.49 14.09 1.21
C THR A 40 16.68 13.25 1.69
N SER A 41 17.08 12.32 0.84
CA SER A 41 18.33 11.58 0.94
C SER A 41 19.08 11.68 -0.40
N THR A 42 20.40 11.56 -0.35
CA THR A 42 21.27 11.56 -1.55
C THR A 42 21.64 10.14 -1.99
N VAL A 43 21.12 9.12 -1.31
CA VAL A 43 21.40 7.72 -1.63
C VAL A 43 20.71 7.34 -2.94
N THR A 44 21.42 6.58 -3.75
CA THR A 44 20.88 6.02 -4.99
C THR A 44 20.05 4.77 -4.66
N ARG A 45 18.92 4.65 -5.33
CA ARG A 45 18.10 3.44 -5.25
C ARG A 45 18.90 2.22 -5.73
N GLU A 46 18.77 1.12 -5.00
CA GLU A 46 19.26 -0.18 -5.40
C GLU A 46 18.09 -1.07 -5.87
N THR A 47 18.34 -1.85 -6.90
CA THR A 47 17.35 -2.78 -7.44
C THR A 47 17.77 -4.19 -7.10
N VAL A 48 16.88 -4.94 -6.47
CA VAL A 48 17.09 -6.33 -6.07
C VAL A 48 16.20 -7.23 -6.93
N SER A 49 16.76 -8.33 -7.44
CA SER A 49 15.99 -9.32 -8.20
C SER A 49 15.37 -10.37 -7.28
N LEU A 50 14.24 -10.99 -7.67
CA LEU A 50 13.66 -12.09 -6.92
C LEU A 50 14.60 -13.28 -6.83
N ASP A 51 15.45 -13.50 -7.85
CA ASP A 51 16.40 -14.61 -7.86
C ASP A 51 17.49 -14.48 -6.79
N SER A 52 17.91 -13.23 -6.49
CA SER A 52 18.93 -12.99 -5.47
C SER A 52 18.45 -13.18 -4.04
N VAL A 53 17.14 -13.15 -3.82
CA VAL A 53 16.51 -13.31 -2.50
C VAL A 53 15.64 -14.57 -2.41
N ARG A 54 15.90 -15.55 -3.25
CA ARG A 54 15.05 -16.76 -3.38
C ARG A 54 14.81 -17.49 -2.06
N THR A 55 15.82 -17.55 -1.20
CA THR A 55 15.72 -18.24 0.09
C THR A 55 14.80 -17.50 1.05
N SER A 56 15.05 -16.22 1.27
CA SER A 56 14.26 -15.37 2.15
C SER A 56 12.87 -15.04 1.58
N LEU A 57 12.70 -15.12 0.27
CA LEU A 57 11.41 -14.92 -0.38
C LEU A 57 10.38 -15.97 0.06
N ALA A 58 10.78 -17.21 0.25
CA ALA A 58 9.87 -18.27 0.69
C ALA A 58 9.31 -17.99 2.11
N ASP A 59 10.16 -17.52 3.00
CA ASP A 59 9.78 -17.16 4.37
C ASP A 59 8.90 -15.90 4.37
N ALA A 60 9.24 -14.90 3.55
CA ALA A 60 8.44 -13.69 3.39
C ALA A 60 7.03 -13.97 2.83
N VAL A 61 6.91 -14.88 1.87
CA VAL A 61 5.61 -15.29 1.31
C VAL A 61 4.78 -16.00 2.37
N THR A 62 5.37 -16.94 3.11
CA THR A 62 4.69 -17.64 4.20
C THR A 62 4.18 -16.65 5.25
N ALA A 63 5.00 -15.71 5.68
CA ALA A 63 4.62 -14.68 6.65
C ALA A 63 3.50 -13.77 6.11
N CYS A 64 3.55 -13.40 4.82
CA CYS A 64 2.52 -12.61 4.17
C CYS A 64 1.17 -13.35 4.14
N ASP A 65 1.16 -14.65 3.85
CA ASP A 65 -0.05 -15.47 3.85
C ASP A 65 -0.65 -15.58 5.27
N GLU A 66 0.20 -15.78 6.29
CA GLU A 66 -0.23 -15.81 7.69
C GLU A 66 -0.80 -14.45 8.12
N LEU A 67 -0.15 -13.34 7.77
CA LEU A 67 -0.63 -11.98 8.02
C LEU A 67 -2.00 -11.76 7.37
N GLY A 68 -2.17 -12.21 6.13
CA GLY A 68 -3.43 -12.15 5.41
C GLY A 68 -4.55 -12.92 6.09
N ALA A 69 -4.29 -14.14 6.52
CA ALA A 69 -5.24 -14.98 7.23
C ALA A 69 -5.67 -14.35 8.56
N GLN A 70 -4.72 -13.82 9.34
CA GLN A 70 -4.99 -13.14 10.60
C GLN A 70 -5.81 -11.87 10.40
N LEU A 71 -5.43 -11.03 9.42
CA LEU A 71 -6.14 -9.79 9.10
C LEU A 71 -7.58 -10.08 8.65
N LEU A 72 -7.77 -11.03 7.75
CA LEU A 72 -9.10 -11.40 7.28
C LEU A 72 -9.98 -11.96 8.41
N ASN A 73 -9.43 -12.84 9.24
CA ASN A 73 -10.13 -13.35 10.40
C ASN A 73 -10.53 -12.24 11.37
N HIS A 74 -9.65 -11.28 11.62
CA HIS A 74 -9.93 -10.12 12.45
C HIS A 74 -11.10 -9.29 11.88
N LEU A 75 -11.06 -8.96 10.59
CA LEU A 75 -12.11 -8.18 9.92
C LEU A 75 -13.48 -8.87 9.97
N LEU A 76 -13.53 -10.17 9.69
CA LEU A 76 -14.75 -10.96 9.73
C LEU A 76 -15.33 -11.10 11.16
N THR A 77 -14.45 -11.15 12.16
CA THR A 77 -14.85 -11.21 13.56
C THR A 77 -15.41 -9.87 14.05
N GLN A 78 -14.82 -8.75 13.61
CA GLN A 78 -15.28 -7.41 13.97
C GLN A 78 -16.63 -7.05 13.33
N SER A 79 -16.93 -7.58 12.16
CA SER A 79 -18.13 -7.26 11.40
C SER A 79 -18.78 -8.53 10.81
N PRO A 80 -19.41 -9.35 11.66
CA PRO A 80 -20.04 -10.61 11.23
C PRO A 80 -21.14 -10.36 10.19
N GLY A 81 -21.17 -11.18 9.14
CA GLY A 81 -22.18 -11.10 8.08
C GLY A 81 -21.93 -10.04 7.02
N THR A 82 -20.79 -9.35 7.05
CA THR A 82 -20.36 -8.41 6.01
C THR A 82 -19.25 -9.02 5.14
N ASN A 83 -19.11 -8.51 3.91
CA ASN A 83 -17.97 -8.87 3.08
C ASN A 83 -16.71 -8.16 3.59
N ALA A 84 -15.60 -8.89 3.66
CA ALA A 84 -14.30 -8.35 3.99
C ALA A 84 -13.32 -8.54 2.82
N LEU A 85 -12.50 -7.53 2.58
CA LEU A 85 -11.41 -7.55 1.61
C LEU A 85 -10.13 -7.08 2.31
N ALA A 86 -9.05 -7.82 2.11
CA ALA A 86 -7.75 -7.47 2.64
C ALA A 86 -6.67 -7.66 1.56
N SER A 87 -5.64 -6.81 1.61
CA SER A 87 -4.44 -6.96 0.80
C SER A 87 -3.23 -7.17 1.73
N PRO A 88 -2.87 -8.41 2.04
CA PRO A 88 -1.74 -8.68 2.94
C PRO A 88 -0.42 -8.17 2.34
N LEU A 89 -0.25 -8.25 1.04
CA LEU A 89 0.94 -7.76 0.36
C LEU A 89 1.12 -6.24 0.51
N SER A 90 0.05 -5.46 0.36
CA SER A 90 0.12 -4.00 0.58
C SER A 90 0.46 -3.66 2.03
N LEU A 91 -0.10 -4.42 2.97
CA LEU A 91 0.22 -4.25 4.39
C LEU A 91 1.67 -4.62 4.68
N ALA A 92 2.16 -5.75 4.16
CA ALA A 92 3.54 -6.18 4.36
C ALA A 92 4.56 -5.17 3.80
N LEU A 93 4.32 -4.61 2.61
CA LEU A 93 5.16 -3.55 2.05
C LEU A 93 5.15 -2.28 2.92
N ALA A 94 4.00 -1.88 3.44
CA ALA A 94 3.90 -0.74 4.36
C ALA A 94 4.62 -1.00 5.68
N LEU A 95 4.50 -2.21 6.24
CA LEU A 95 5.21 -2.61 7.46
C LEU A 95 6.73 -2.68 7.25
N ALA A 96 7.20 -3.15 6.09
CA ALA A 96 8.62 -3.16 5.76
C ALA A 96 9.21 -1.75 5.74
N LEU A 97 8.48 -0.74 5.24
CA LEU A 97 8.90 0.65 5.26
C LEU A 97 9.10 1.22 6.68
N VAL A 98 8.23 0.87 7.62
CA VAL A 98 8.29 1.41 8.98
C VAL A 98 9.22 0.61 9.90
N ALA A 99 9.55 -0.62 9.52
CA ALA A 99 10.36 -1.52 10.34
C ALA A 99 11.74 -0.95 10.68
N ASP A 100 12.37 -0.22 9.74
CA ASP A 100 13.69 0.38 9.94
C ASP A 100 13.67 1.63 10.85
N GLY A 101 12.49 2.16 11.10
CA GLY A 101 12.28 3.21 12.11
C GLY A 101 12.04 2.66 13.51
N ALA A 102 11.91 1.35 13.66
CA ALA A 102 11.65 0.70 14.93
C ALA A 102 12.96 0.35 15.66
N THR A 103 12.85 0.12 16.97
CA THR A 103 13.97 -0.28 17.81
C THR A 103 13.62 -1.49 18.66
N ASP A 104 14.64 -2.28 19.03
CA ASP A 104 14.58 -3.35 20.02
C ASP A 104 13.45 -4.39 19.75
N ALA A 105 12.60 -4.60 20.74
CA ALA A 105 11.51 -5.59 20.67
C ALA A 105 10.50 -5.28 19.54
N THR A 106 10.32 -4.01 19.17
CA THR A 106 9.43 -3.62 18.07
C THR A 106 10.01 -4.07 16.74
N THR A 107 11.31 -3.93 16.51
CA THR A 107 11.99 -4.46 15.32
C THR A 107 11.82 -5.97 15.21
N GLN A 108 12.00 -6.71 16.30
CA GLN A 108 11.78 -8.16 16.32
C GLN A 108 10.33 -8.54 15.98
N GLY A 109 9.36 -7.71 16.40
CA GLY A 109 7.96 -7.89 16.03
C GLY A 109 7.73 -7.75 14.52
N TYR A 110 8.33 -6.74 13.89
CA TYR A 110 8.28 -6.57 12.44
C TYR A 110 8.97 -7.71 11.69
N ASP A 111 10.16 -8.11 12.13
CA ASP A 111 10.90 -9.21 11.52
C ASP A 111 10.08 -10.50 11.51
N LYS A 112 9.40 -10.80 12.62
CA LYS A 112 8.49 -11.95 12.70
C LYS A 112 7.28 -11.84 11.78
N LEU A 113 6.67 -10.66 11.70
CA LEU A 113 5.49 -10.41 10.84
C LEU A 113 5.84 -10.45 9.35
N LEU A 114 7.08 -10.13 9.00
CA LEU A 114 7.56 -10.04 7.62
C LEU A 114 8.36 -11.27 7.17
N GLY A 115 8.64 -12.20 8.09
CA GLY A 115 9.31 -13.47 7.85
C GLY A 115 10.82 -13.38 7.64
N VAL A 116 11.37 -12.17 7.60
CA VAL A 116 12.78 -11.91 7.33
C VAL A 116 13.25 -10.73 8.18
N SER A 117 14.53 -10.68 8.53
CA SER A 117 15.09 -9.67 9.43
C SER A 117 16.17 -8.78 8.79
N GLY A 118 16.32 -7.56 9.33
CA GLY A 118 17.40 -6.64 8.98
C GLY A 118 17.46 -6.31 7.49
N GLN A 119 18.66 -6.13 6.95
CA GLN A 119 18.86 -5.78 5.55
C GLN A 119 18.29 -6.83 4.58
N GLU A 120 18.28 -8.10 4.94
CA GLU A 120 17.68 -9.14 4.10
C GLU A 120 16.17 -8.97 3.97
N ARG A 121 15.49 -8.50 5.02
CA ARG A 121 14.08 -8.07 4.98
C ARG A 121 13.88 -6.99 3.93
N ASP A 122 14.69 -5.94 3.97
CA ASP A 122 14.55 -4.79 3.08
C ASP A 122 14.80 -5.18 1.62
N GLN A 123 15.83 -5.98 1.38
CA GLN A 123 16.14 -6.51 0.05
C GLN A 123 15.03 -7.41 -0.48
N THR A 124 14.48 -8.30 0.35
CA THR A 124 13.43 -9.23 -0.06
C THR A 124 12.15 -8.48 -0.42
N TRP A 125 11.69 -7.57 0.43
CA TRP A 125 10.47 -6.79 0.15
C TRP A 125 10.67 -5.78 -0.97
N SER A 126 11.88 -5.24 -1.15
CA SER A 126 12.28 -4.43 -2.32
C SER A 126 12.19 -5.23 -3.62
N ALA A 127 12.66 -6.48 -3.62
CA ALA A 127 12.58 -7.37 -4.77
C ALA A 127 11.13 -7.68 -5.15
N VAL A 128 10.25 -7.91 -4.17
CA VAL A 128 8.81 -8.12 -4.37
C VAL A 128 8.18 -6.87 -4.99
N GLN A 129 8.42 -5.69 -4.44
CA GLN A 129 7.92 -4.43 -5.00
C GLN A 129 8.42 -4.21 -6.43
N THR A 130 9.70 -4.46 -6.69
CA THR A 130 10.30 -4.33 -8.02
C THR A 130 9.64 -5.28 -9.03
N ALA A 131 9.33 -6.50 -8.62
CA ALA A 131 8.65 -7.47 -9.47
C ALA A 131 7.22 -7.06 -9.82
N LEU A 132 6.48 -6.49 -8.86
CA LEU A 132 5.14 -5.94 -9.10
C LEU A 132 5.20 -4.76 -10.07
N ASN A 133 6.14 -3.84 -9.88
CA ASN A 133 6.29 -2.64 -10.70
C ASN A 133 6.79 -2.93 -12.13
N ARG A 134 7.12 -4.17 -12.48
CA ARG A 134 7.36 -4.56 -13.89
C ARG A 134 6.12 -4.37 -14.78
N ASN A 135 4.94 -4.39 -14.17
CA ASN A 135 3.67 -4.16 -14.84
C ASN A 135 3.16 -2.72 -14.67
N ASP A 136 4.01 -1.83 -14.16
CA ASP A 136 3.69 -0.42 -14.02
C ASP A 136 3.74 0.28 -15.38
N ARG A 137 2.71 1.06 -15.68
CA ARG A 137 2.58 1.85 -16.91
C ARG A 137 1.80 3.12 -16.62
N SER A 138 1.91 4.09 -17.53
CA SER A 138 1.03 5.24 -17.52
C SER A 138 -0.43 4.83 -17.62
N LEU A 139 -1.28 5.50 -16.84
CA LEU A 139 -2.74 5.40 -16.94
C LEU A 139 -3.30 6.30 -18.04
N ASP A 140 -2.45 7.03 -18.77
CA ASP A 140 -2.89 7.91 -19.84
C ASP A 140 -3.65 7.12 -20.91
N GLY A 141 -4.87 7.54 -21.17
CA GLY A 141 -5.76 6.87 -22.13
C GLY A 141 -6.36 5.55 -21.61
N PHE A 142 -6.27 5.24 -20.32
CA PHE A 142 -6.93 4.06 -19.75
C PHE A 142 -8.45 4.16 -19.89
N ASP A 143 -9.03 3.17 -20.54
CA ASP A 143 -10.48 3.00 -20.68
C ASP A 143 -10.96 1.83 -19.80
N PRO A 144 -11.74 2.09 -18.74
CA PRO A 144 -12.27 1.02 -17.89
C PRO A 144 -13.15 0.00 -18.64
N GLY A 145 -13.74 0.39 -19.79
CA GLY A 145 -14.51 -0.48 -20.65
C GLY A 145 -13.67 -1.41 -21.54
N LYS A 146 -12.36 -1.16 -21.62
CA LYS A 146 -11.40 -1.92 -22.41
C LYS A 146 -10.15 -2.21 -21.59
N PRO A 147 -10.23 -3.12 -20.61
CA PRO A 147 -9.08 -3.44 -19.78
C PRO A 147 -7.90 -3.91 -20.64
N PRO A 148 -6.66 -3.53 -20.30
CA PRO A 148 -5.49 -3.93 -21.06
C PRO A 148 -5.28 -5.44 -20.99
N GLU A 149 -4.77 -6.04 -22.07
CA GLU A 149 -4.44 -7.48 -22.12
C GLU A 149 -3.37 -7.87 -21.08
N THR A 150 -2.45 -6.96 -20.79
CA THR A 150 -1.43 -7.16 -19.75
C THR A 150 -1.88 -6.45 -18.48
N PRO A 151 -1.87 -7.13 -17.32
CA PRO A 151 -2.20 -6.50 -16.05
C PRO A 151 -1.40 -5.23 -15.81
N LEU A 152 -2.03 -4.23 -15.23
CA LEU A 152 -1.40 -2.98 -14.79
C LEU A 152 -1.39 -2.99 -13.27
N VAL A 153 -0.20 -2.84 -12.70
CA VAL A 153 0.00 -2.77 -11.25
C VAL A 153 0.94 -1.61 -10.96
N HIS A 154 0.47 -0.67 -10.19
CA HIS A 154 1.28 0.44 -9.68
C HIS A 154 1.36 0.34 -8.15
N VAL A 155 2.57 0.23 -7.63
CA VAL A 155 2.84 0.24 -6.19
C VAL A 155 3.60 1.50 -5.86
N ALA A 156 2.94 2.43 -5.19
CA ALA A 156 3.53 3.65 -4.68
C ALA A 156 3.56 3.61 -3.15
N ASN A 157 4.70 3.99 -2.58
CA ASN A 157 4.89 4.06 -1.14
C ASN A 157 5.19 5.51 -0.75
N HIS A 158 4.48 5.99 0.25
CA HIS A 158 4.65 7.32 0.80
C HIS A 158 4.58 7.25 2.33
N VAL A 159 5.55 7.84 2.99
CA VAL A 159 5.59 7.96 4.45
C VAL A 159 5.29 9.40 4.83
N VAL A 160 4.25 9.59 5.60
CA VAL A 160 3.87 10.91 6.14
C VAL A 160 4.22 10.95 7.62
N VAL A 161 5.03 11.92 8.00
CA VAL A 161 5.47 12.13 9.37
C VAL A 161 4.89 13.45 9.88
N VAL A 162 4.22 13.41 11.02
CA VAL A 162 3.72 14.63 11.66
C VAL A 162 4.89 15.48 12.14
N ASP A 163 4.92 16.77 11.81
CA ASP A 163 5.95 17.70 12.25
C ASP A 163 5.77 18.05 13.74
N ARG A 164 6.45 17.28 14.58
CA ARG A 164 6.49 17.44 16.04
C ARG A 164 7.90 17.75 16.49
N LYS A 165 8.02 18.61 17.50
CA LYS A 165 9.34 19.02 18.06
C LYS A 165 10.12 17.86 18.69
N ASP A 166 9.40 16.84 19.18
CA ASP A 166 9.94 15.64 19.83
C ASP A 166 10.17 14.47 18.86
N LEU A 167 9.89 14.63 17.56
CA LEU A 167 10.04 13.61 16.55
C LEU A 167 11.14 14.00 15.56
N THR A 168 12.20 13.19 15.54
CA THR A 168 13.29 13.32 14.58
C THR A 168 13.35 12.08 13.70
N VAL A 169 13.32 12.27 12.39
CA VAL A 169 13.53 11.19 11.42
C VAL A 169 15.05 11.11 11.18
N SER A 170 15.64 9.94 11.45
CA SER A 170 17.08 9.74 11.29
C SER A 170 17.47 9.69 9.80
N GLN A 171 18.67 10.17 9.48
CA GLN A 171 19.19 10.08 8.11
C GLN A 171 19.34 8.63 7.65
N THR A 172 19.74 7.73 8.55
CA THR A 172 19.84 6.29 8.25
C THR A 172 18.52 5.71 7.78
N TYR A 173 17.40 6.07 8.44
CA TYR A 173 16.07 5.66 8.04
C TYR A 173 15.71 6.19 6.64
N LEU A 174 15.95 7.49 6.39
CA LEU A 174 15.71 8.10 5.09
C LEU A 174 16.49 7.39 3.99
N ASP A 175 17.76 7.10 4.25
CA ASP A 175 18.64 6.44 3.31
C ASP A 175 18.17 5.01 2.99
N THR A 176 17.75 4.25 4.01
CA THR A 176 17.25 2.88 3.84
C THR A 176 15.95 2.86 3.03
N VAL A 177 14.98 3.69 3.39
CA VAL A 177 13.67 3.74 2.73
C VAL A 177 13.82 4.19 1.26
N LEU A 178 14.69 5.16 0.97
CA LEU A 178 14.94 5.58 -0.40
C LEU A 178 15.68 4.50 -1.19
N ARG A 179 16.71 3.89 -0.59
CA ARG A 179 17.55 2.87 -1.22
C ARG A 179 16.73 1.67 -1.69
N TRP A 180 15.89 1.13 -0.82
CA TRP A 180 15.20 -0.13 -1.08
C TRP A 180 13.81 0.04 -1.68
N PHE A 181 13.07 1.07 -1.27
CA PHE A 181 11.64 1.18 -1.61
C PHE A 181 11.30 2.37 -2.51
N SER A 182 12.23 3.29 -2.77
CA SER A 182 11.95 4.56 -3.47
C SER A 182 10.77 5.34 -2.88
N ALA A 183 10.51 5.17 -1.59
CA ALA A 183 9.40 5.83 -0.96
C ALA A 183 9.71 7.31 -0.71
N GLN A 184 8.73 8.16 -0.96
CA GLN A 184 8.78 9.55 -0.57
C GLN A 184 8.45 9.69 0.92
N ILE A 185 9.13 10.59 1.59
CA ILE A 185 8.87 10.91 2.99
C ILE A 185 8.63 12.40 3.09
N GLU A 186 7.57 12.81 3.75
CA GLU A 186 7.28 14.22 4.00
C GLU A 186 6.85 14.47 5.44
N LYS A 187 7.19 15.64 5.96
CA LYS A 187 6.65 16.16 7.20
C LYS A 187 5.44 17.03 6.93
N VAL A 188 4.36 16.80 7.63
CA VAL A 188 3.13 17.59 7.56
C VAL A 188 2.86 18.27 8.90
N PRO A 189 2.41 19.52 8.92
CA PRO A 189 1.98 20.17 10.14
C PRO A 189 0.76 19.46 10.74
N LEU A 190 0.60 19.57 12.07
CA LEU A 190 -0.59 19.13 12.79
C LEU A 190 -1.75 20.11 12.54
#